data_5bdcb3f0fb0406dce712aea882a9088e
#
_entry.id   5bdcb3f0fb0406dce712aea882a9088e
#
_cell.length_a   1.000
_cell.length_b   1.000
_cell.length_c   1.000
_cell.angle_alpha   90.00
_cell.angle_beta   90.00
_cell.angle_gamma   90.00
#
_symmetry.space_group_name_H-M   'P 1'
#
loop_
_entity.id
_entity.type
_entity.pdbx_description
1 polymer ?
#
loop_
_entity_poly.entity_id
_entity_poly.type
_entity_poly.pdbx_seq_one_letter_code
_entity_poly.pdbx_strand_id
1 'polypeptide(L)'
;MSFKKTIGLASALMLAGAGLAACGGDDAADGDNKRLVLYSSMTENDLDVLSGLLEDEFPGIKLEIVNGSAGELTARIQSEAGNPQGDMMWGGLDISTGDAYSDIFEHWLSEHEDTVYEEYKSPNGFFNVDHLSTVAFAVNTDLEEELGLDIQGYEDLLDPKLKGKITMADPTSSSSAWNNISNIMAVYGYGSDEAYDYIDSLLANDLVIASSSSIPFIGVADGEYVVGLTYEDGIASLLKSGADNVRLVYPEEGTSASAFATAVIKGGPNSDLAKDVISYIMSPEGQVAFAEEVGTVRMTTTEPYDSEFLPASDEVKWVDRDVDWLTENHDDVIDKWTELYTAHH
;
A
#
# COMPACT_ATOMS: atom_id res chain seq x y z
N MET A 1 -15.13 -43.32 -50.57
CA MET A 1 -16.33 -43.96 -50.02
C MET A 1 -16.97 -42.97 -49.07
N SER A 2 -17.76 -42.05 -49.45
CA SER A 2 -19.15 -41.98 -49.94
C SER A 2 -20.17 -42.61 -49.04
N PHE A 3 -21.02 -41.75 -48.45
CA PHE A 3 -22.49 -41.79 -48.33
C PHE A 3 -22.86 -40.75 -47.24
N LYS A 4 -23.37 -39.59 -47.47
CA LYS A 4 -24.63 -39.08 -48.05
C LYS A 4 -25.90 -39.44 -47.25
N LYS A 5 -26.59 -38.35 -46.86
CA LYS A 5 -28.04 -38.04 -46.91
C LYS A 5 -28.83 -38.46 -45.66
N THR A 6 -29.87 -37.79 -45.17
CA THR A 6 -30.80 -36.78 -45.70
C THR A 6 -31.68 -36.24 -44.56
N ILE A 7 -31.95 -34.95 -44.50
CA ILE A 7 -33.20 -34.19 -44.52
C ILE A 7 -34.42 -34.75 -43.74
N GLY A 8 -35.01 -33.88 -42.95
CA GLY A 8 -36.35 -33.97 -42.44
C GLY A 8 -36.84 -32.66 -41.80
N LEU A 9 -37.52 -31.88 -42.61
CA LEU A 9 -38.26 -30.65 -42.30
C LEU A 9 -39.64 -31.05 -41.77
N ALA A 10 -40.17 -30.42 -40.71
CA ALA A 10 -41.61 -30.17 -40.62
C ALA A 10 -41.92 -29.11 -39.56
N SER A 11 -42.52 -28.05 -40.07
CA SER A 11 -43.13 -26.92 -39.40
C SER A 11 -44.42 -27.31 -38.68
N ALA A 12 -44.77 -26.67 -37.54
CA ALA A 12 -46.16 -26.38 -37.21
C ALA A 12 -46.22 -25.17 -36.26
N LEU A 13 -46.76 -24.07 -36.78
CA LEU A 13 -47.30 -22.95 -36.03
C LEU A 13 -48.56 -23.40 -35.31
N MET A 14 -48.74 -22.89 -34.05
CA MET A 14 -50.04 -22.53 -33.52
C MET A 14 -49.96 -21.35 -32.58
N LEU A 15 -50.54 -20.24 -32.99
CA LEU A 15 -50.96 -19.11 -32.17
C LEU A 15 -52.24 -19.47 -31.40
N ALA A 16 -52.32 -18.99 -30.15
CA ALA A 16 -53.49 -18.47 -29.41
C ALA A 16 -53.09 -18.44 -27.93
N GLY A 17 -53.33 -17.47 -27.15
CA GLY A 17 -54.17 -16.31 -27.15
C GLY A 17 -54.03 -15.62 -25.80
N ALA A 18 -54.36 -14.38 -25.72
CA ALA A 18 -54.21 -13.40 -24.66
C ALA A 18 -54.71 -13.85 -23.28
N GLY A 19 -53.98 -13.39 -22.24
CA GLY A 19 -54.43 -13.34 -20.87
C GLY A 19 -53.70 -12.21 -20.16
N LEU A 20 -54.22 -10.99 -20.26
CA LEU A 20 -53.88 -9.90 -19.35
C LEU A 20 -54.40 -10.29 -17.96
N ALA A 21 -53.48 -10.46 -17.02
CA ALA A 21 -53.75 -10.31 -15.61
C ALA A 21 -52.69 -9.34 -15.08
N ALA A 22 -53.06 -8.08 -15.05
CA ALA A 22 -52.45 -7.11 -14.19
C ALA A 22 -52.79 -7.50 -12.73
N CYS A 23 -51.81 -7.93 -11.99
CA CYS A 23 -51.80 -7.79 -10.55
C CYS A 23 -50.52 -7.05 -10.21
N GLY A 24 -50.72 -5.79 -9.80
CA GLY A 24 -49.74 -5.07 -9.06
C GLY A 24 -49.36 -5.85 -7.82
N GLY A 25 -48.11 -5.91 -7.61
CA GLY A 25 -47.40 -6.30 -6.41
C GLY A 25 -46.14 -5.46 -6.47
N ASP A 26 -46.26 -4.21 -6.02
CA ASP A 26 -45.18 -3.53 -5.40
C ASP A 26 -44.78 -4.38 -4.21
N ASP A 27 -43.67 -5.03 -4.34
CA ASP A 27 -42.75 -5.50 -3.32
C ASP A 27 -41.56 -6.10 -4.05
N ALA A 28 -40.93 -5.32 -4.93
CA ALA A 28 -39.49 -5.40 -5.01
C ALA A 28 -39.01 -4.79 -3.69
N ALA A 29 -39.01 -5.63 -2.65
CA ALA A 29 -38.21 -5.34 -1.50
C ALA A 29 -36.83 -4.95 -2.03
N ASP A 30 -36.49 -3.74 -1.72
CA ASP A 30 -35.13 -3.21 -1.73
C ASP A 30 -34.29 -4.19 -0.89
N GLY A 31 -33.88 -5.28 -1.51
CA GLY A 31 -32.88 -6.16 -0.98
C GLY A 31 -31.61 -5.38 -1.08
N ASP A 32 -31.32 -4.67 0.01
CA ASP A 32 -30.15 -3.92 0.32
C ASP A 32 -28.97 -4.52 -0.45
N ASN A 33 -28.57 -3.90 -1.57
CA ASN A 33 -27.49 -4.42 -2.40
C ASN A 33 -26.18 -4.11 -1.71
N LYS A 34 -25.86 -4.87 -0.67
CA LYS A 34 -24.63 -4.76 0.11
C LYS A 34 -23.41 -5.37 -0.60
N ARG A 35 -23.42 -5.41 -1.94
CA ARG A 35 -22.26 -5.79 -2.72
C ARG A 35 -21.31 -4.62 -2.82
N LEU A 36 -20.04 -4.83 -2.47
CA LEU A 36 -18.95 -3.85 -2.60
C LEU A 36 -17.81 -4.48 -3.38
N VAL A 37 -17.35 -3.82 -4.44
CA VAL A 37 -16.17 -4.23 -5.19
C VAL A 37 -14.98 -3.36 -4.77
N LEU A 38 -14.06 -3.99 -4.06
CA LEU A 38 -12.84 -3.38 -3.54
C LEU A 38 -11.64 -3.69 -4.42
N TYR A 39 -11.00 -2.69 -4.98
CA TYR A 39 -9.69 -2.80 -5.62
C TYR A 39 -8.62 -2.54 -4.57
N SER A 40 -7.66 -3.46 -4.39
CA SER A 40 -6.70 -3.30 -3.30
C SER A 40 -5.30 -3.82 -3.63
N SER A 41 -4.29 -3.07 -3.21
CA SER A 41 -2.90 -3.48 -3.23
C SER A 41 -2.37 -3.95 -1.87
N MET A 42 -3.25 -4.07 -0.88
CA MET A 42 -2.92 -4.56 0.46
C MET A 42 -2.61 -6.05 0.45
N THR A 43 -1.95 -6.52 1.50
CA THR A 43 -1.62 -7.95 1.66
C THR A 43 -2.86 -8.80 1.91
N GLU A 44 -2.79 -10.12 1.67
CA GLU A 44 -3.90 -11.03 1.98
C GLU A 44 -4.30 -10.96 3.47
N ASN A 45 -3.31 -10.86 4.37
CA ASN A 45 -3.59 -10.74 5.81
C ASN A 45 -4.40 -9.48 6.14
N ASP A 46 -4.03 -8.33 5.55
CA ASP A 46 -4.73 -7.07 5.78
C ASP A 46 -6.16 -7.12 5.24
N LEU A 47 -6.33 -7.75 4.06
CA LEU A 47 -7.63 -7.93 3.43
C LEU A 47 -8.53 -8.88 4.23
N ASP A 48 -7.98 -9.94 4.82
CA ASP A 48 -8.72 -10.86 5.68
C ASP A 48 -9.20 -10.16 6.95
N VAL A 49 -8.33 -9.38 7.60
CA VAL A 49 -8.68 -8.60 8.79
C VAL A 49 -9.76 -7.56 8.45
N LEU A 50 -9.54 -6.75 7.40
CA LEU A 50 -10.55 -5.77 6.99
C LEU A 50 -11.89 -6.44 6.67
N SER A 51 -11.88 -7.58 5.99
CA SER A 51 -13.11 -8.30 5.65
C SER A 51 -13.88 -8.74 6.89
N GLY A 52 -13.18 -9.23 7.92
CA GLY A 52 -13.78 -9.60 9.21
C GLY A 52 -14.42 -8.40 9.90
N LEU A 53 -13.69 -7.28 10.00
CA LEU A 53 -14.21 -6.04 10.59
C LEU A 53 -15.42 -5.49 9.84
N LEU A 54 -15.40 -5.57 8.51
CA LEU A 54 -16.53 -5.13 7.68
C LEU A 54 -17.75 -6.05 7.79
N GLU A 55 -17.59 -7.36 8.00
CA GLU A 55 -18.71 -8.28 8.24
C GLU A 55 -19.40 -7.98 9.56
N ASP A 56 -18.64 -7.60 10.59
CA ASP A 56 -19.15 -7.24 11.91
C ASP A 56 -19.88 -5.89 11.87
N GLU A 57 -19.31 -4.86 11.22
CA GLU A 57 -19.90 -3.52 11.15
C GLU A 57 -21.06 -3.43 10.15
N PHE A 58 -20.98 -4.12 9.01
CA PHE A 58 -21.98 -4.13 7.94
C PHE A 58 -22.59 -5.53 7.73
N PRO A 59 -23.43 -6.04 8.63
CA PRO A 59 -23.96 -7.40 8.53
C PRO A 59 -24.59 -7.70 7.17
N GLY A 60 -24.05 -8.74 6.51
CA GLY A 60 -24.51 -9.17 5.20
C GLY A 60 -23.84 -8.47 4.02
N ILE A 61 -22.78 -7.70 4.25
CA ILE A 61 -21.92 -7.16 3.18
C ILE A 61 -21.37 -8.32 2.32
N LYS A 62 -21.28 -8.09 1.02
CA LYS A 62 -20.67 -9.01 0.05
C LYS A 62 -19.48 -8.32 -0.58
N LEU A 63 -18.33 -8.53 0.02
CA LEU A 63 -17.07 -7.95 -0.45
C LEU A 63 -16.52 -8.78 -1.61
N GLU A 64 -16.28 -8.13 -2.75
CA GLU A 64 -15.58 -8.71 -3.89
C GLU A 64 -14.24 -7.99 -4.05
N ILE A 65 -13.15 -8.70 -3.76
CA ILE A 65 -11.81 -8.11 -3.76
C ILE A 65 -11.13 -8.39 -5.10
N VAL A 66 -10.58 -7.33 -5.69
CA VAL A 66 -9.69 -7.38 -6.85
C VAL A 66 -8.30 -6.94 -6.39
N ASN A 67 -7.44 -7.89 -6.11
CA ASN A 67 -6.07 -7.63 -5.67
C ASN A 67 -5.13 -7.45 -6.87
N GLY A 68 -4.17 -6.52 -6.75
CA GLY A 68 -3.17 -6.22 -7.77
C GLY A 68 -2.22 -5.11 -7.33
N SER A 69 -1.23 -4.79 -8.14
CA SER A 69 -0.39 -3.62 -7.87
C SER A 69 -1.16 -2.30 -8.04
N ALA A 70 -0.77 -1.26 -7.31
CA ALA A 70 -1.42 0.05 -7.38
C ALA A 70 -1.51 0.58 -8.82
N GLY A 71 -0.43 0.45 -9.60
CA GLY A 71 -0.38 0.89 -11.00
C GLY A 71 -1.31 0.09 -11.91
N GLU A 72 -1.42 -1.23 -11.72
CA GLU A 72 -2.36 -2.05 -12.49
C GLU A 72 -3.81 -1.70 -12.16
N LEU A 73 -4.12 -1.50 -10.88
CA LEU A 73 -5.46 -1.15 -10.42
C LEU A 73 -5.89 0.23 -10.90
N THR A 74 -5.05 1.24 -10.78
CA THR A 74 -5.34 2.60 -11.28
C THR A 74 -5.51 2.63 -12.80
N ALA A 75 -4.65 1.92 -13.55
CA ALA A 75 -4.81 1.77 -15.01
C ALA A 75 -6.12 1.05 -15.37
N ARG A 76 -6.52 0.06 -14.58
CA ARG A 76 -7.80 -0.64 -14.76
C ARG A 76 -8.97 0.30 -14.50
N ILE A 77 -8.98 1.05 -13.39
CA ILE A 77 -10.02 2.04 -13.08
C ILE A 77 -10.13 3.07 -14.23
N GLN A 78 -9.01 3.57 -14.73
CA GLN A 78 -8.97 4.48 -15.88
C GLN A 78 -9.62 3.86 -17.12
N SER A 79 -9.32 2.59 -17.42
CA SER A 79 -9.90 1.90 -18.57
C SER A 79 -11.40 1.64 -18.43
N GLU A 80 -11.89 1.53 -17.20
CA GLU A 80 -13.29 1.30 -16.85
C GLU A 80 -14.09 2.59 -16.63
N ALA A 81 -13.48 3.78 -16.75
CA ALA A 81 -14.12 5.07 -16.41
C ALA A 81 -15.45 5.33 -17.14
N GLY A 82 -15.68 4.74 -18.33
CA GLY A 82 -16.95 4.80 -19.06
C GLY A 82 -18.04 3.88 -18.50
N ASN A 83 -17.70 2.89 -17.69
CA ASN A 83 -18.59 1.92 -17.04
C ASN A 83 -17.86 1.27 -15.87
N PRO A 84 -17.68 1.98 -14.74
CA PRO A 84 -16.92 1.52 -13.60
C PRO A 84 -17.45 0.19 -13.05
N GLN A 85 -16.51 -0.71 -12.71
CA GLN A 85 -16.83 -2.03 -12.14
C GLN A 85 -16.48 -2.10 -10.66
N GLY A 86 -15.57 -1.25 -10.19
CA GLY A 86 -15.18 -1.09 -8.79
C GLY A 86 -15.92 0.02 -8.10
N ASP A 87 -16.02 -0.05 -6.79
CA ASP A 87 -16.69 0.94 -5.93
C ASP A 87 -15.67 1.79 -5.17
N MET A 88 -14.59 1.19 -4.72
CA MET A 88 -13.50 1.87 -4.00
C MET A 88 -12.15 1.22 -4.28
N MET A 89 -11.09 1.97 -3.98
CA MET A 89 -9.72 1.45 -3.95
C MET A 89 -9.12 1.68 -2.55
N TRP A 90 -8.39 0.69 -2.03
CA TRP A 90 -7.72 0.73 -0.73
C TRP A 90 -6.26 0.30 -0.85
N GLY A 91 -5.37 1.14 -0.34
CA GLY A 91 -3.92 0.94 -0.39
C GLY A 91 -3.30 1.32 -1.73
N GLY A 92 -2.01 1.64 -1.70
CA GLY A 92 -1.22 2.00 -2.87
C GLY A 92 -1.55 3.36 -3.50
N LEU A 93 -2.43 4.14 -2.88
CA LEU A 93 -2.71 5.51 -3.24
C LEU A 93 -1.87 6.44 -2.36
N ASP A 94 -0.73 6.87 -2.86
CA ASP A 94 0.12 7.85 -2.18
C ASP A 94 -0.48 9.26 -2.34
N ILE A 95 -0.51 10.03 -1.26
CA ILE A 95 -1.10 11.37 -1.26
C ILE A 95 -0.46 12.33 -2.26
N SER A 96 0.81 12.12 -2.60
CA SER A 96 1.54 12.92 -3.61
C SER A 96 0.98 12.76 -5.02
N THR A 97 0.21 11.71 -5.29
CA THR A 97 -0.35 11.41 -6.62
C THR A 97 -1.81 11.83 -6.79
N GLY A 98 -2.42 12.42 -5.76
CA GLY A 98 -3.87 12.68 -5.71
C GLY A 98 -4.43 13.42 -6.92
N ASP A 99 -3.80 14.49 -7.36
CA ASP A 99 -4.27 15.29 -8.49
C ASP A 99 -4.19 14.53 -9.83
N ALA A 100 -3.22 13.63 -9.97
CA ALA A 100 -3.08 12.80 -11.17
C ALA A 100 -4.26 11.83 -11.39
N TYR A 101 -4.99 11.52 -10.32
CA TYR A 101 -6.13 10.60 -10.33
C TYR A 101 -7.49 11.25 -10.12
N SER A 102 -7.58 12.59 -10.14
CA SER A 102 -8.82 13.36 -9.97
C SER A 102 -9.93 13.02 -10.97
N ASP A 103 -9.57 12.46 -12.13
CA ASP A 103 -10.52 12.03 -13.15
C ASP A 103 -11.22 10.70 -12.80
N ILE A 104 -10.62 9.86 -11.97
CA ILE A 104 -11.10 8.49 -11.68
C ILE A 104 -11.63 8.31 -10.26
N PHE A 105 -11.31 9.20 -9.33
CA PHE A 105 -11.84 9.18 -7.97
C PHE A 105 -12.80 10.34 -7.71
N GLU A 106 -13.71 10.15 -6.75
CA GLU A 106 -14.61 11.20 -6.31
C GLU A 106 -13.87 12.20 -5.42
N HIS A 107 -14.16 13.49 -5.58
CA HIS A 107 -13.76 14.51 -4.61
C HIS A 107 -14.65 14.40 -3.38
N TRP A 108 -14.24 13.57 -2.44
CA TRP A 108 -14.98 13.27 -1.23
C TRP A 108 -14.04 12.82 -0.10
N LEU A 109 -14.26 13.33 1.09
CA LEU A 109 -13.57 12.93 2.31
C LEU A 109 -14.56 12.45 3.35
N SER A 110 -14.13 11.49 4.16
CA SER A 110 -14.84 11.03 5.34
C SER A 110 -15.02 12.16 6.35
N GLU A 111 -16.07 12.11 7.12
CA GLU A 111 -16.31 12.99 8.27
C GLU A 111 -15.24 12.83 9.37
N HIS A 112 -14.47 11.76 9.34
CA HIS A 112 -13.39 11.48 10.29
C HIS A 112 -12.02 12.05 9.89
N GLU A 113 -11.93 12.87 8.83
CA GLU A 113 -10.68 13.54 8.44
C GLU A 113 -10.05 14.34 9.61
N ASP A 114 -10.88 14.86 10.52
CA ASP A 114 -10.41 15.62 11.70
C ASP A 114 -9.68 14.75 12.75
N THR A 115 -9.80 13.42 12.67
CA THR A 115 -9.13 12.46 13.58
C THR A 115 -7.78 11.95 13.05
N VAL A 116 -7.40 12.38 11.86
CA VAL A 116 -6.10 12.10 11.24
C VAL A 116 -5.07 13.12 11.74
N TYR A 117 -3.82 12.71 11.96
CA TYR A 117 -2.72 13.64 12.23
C TYR A 117 -2.64 14.72 11.15
N GLU A 118 -2.40 15.97 11.56
CA GLU A 118 -2.47 17.14 10.67
C GLU A 118 -1.58 17.02 9.44
N GLU A 119 -0.39 16.46 9.59
CA GLU A 119 0.59 16.24 8.54
C GLU A 119 0.18 15.18 7.50
N TYR A 120 -0.83 14.35 7.82
CA TYR A 120 -1.33 13.28 6.95
C TYR A 120 -2.73 13.55 6.40
N LYS A 121 -3.33 14.71 6.70
CA LYS A 121 -4.60 15.08 6.10
C LYS A 121 -4.52 15.19 4.58
N SER A 122 -5.62 14.88 3.93
CA SER A 122 -5.71 14.91 2.46
C SER A 122 -5.45 16.32 1.90
N PRO A 123 -4.43 16.53 1.07
CA PRO A 123 -4.12 17.86 0.54
C PRO A 123 -5.09 18.31 -0.56
N ASN A 124 -5.80 17.39 -1.20
CA ASN A 124 -6.58 17.65 -2.42
C ASN A 124 -8.03 17.15 -2.39
N GLY A 125 -8.43 16.44 -1.33
CA GLY A 125 -9.83 16.02 -1.13
C GLY A 125 -10.29 14.81 -1.95
N PHE A 126 -9.38 14.07 -2.60
CA PHE A 126 -9.69 12.83 -3.33
C PHE A 126 -9.35 11.57 -2.55
N PHE A 127 -8.42 11.64 -1.60
CA PHE A 127 -7.90 10.52 -0.85
C PHE A 127 -8.17 10.66 0.63
N ASN A 128 -8.62 9.57 1.24
CA ASN A 128 -8.78 9.43 2.68
C ASN A 128 -7.57 8.66 3.20
N VAL A 129 -6.69 9.34 3.92
CA VAL A 129 -5.40 8.81 4.33
C VAL A 129 -5.54 7.98 5.60
N ASP A 130 -5.35 6.67 5.50
CA ASP A 130 -5.67 5.73 6.56
C ASP A 130 -4.46 5.05 7.20
N HIS A 131 -3.34 4.88 6.47
CA HIS A 131 -2.17 4.20 7.01
C HIS A 131 -0.85 4.76 6.49
N LEU A 132 0.23 4.40 7.17
CA LEU A 132 1.58 4.84 6.88
C LEU A 132 2.46 3.67 6.46
N SER A 133 3.39 3.93 5.53
CA SER A 133 4.53 3.06 5.23
C SER A 133 5.80 3.77 5.70
N THR A 134 6.30 3.35 6.86
CA THR A 134 7.46 3.95 7.53
C THR A 134 8.74 3.29 7.06
N VAL A 135 9.77 4.09 6.76
CA VAL A 135 11.09 3.58 6.41
C VAL A 135 11.74 2.93 7.64
N ALA A 136 12.27 1.73 7.46
CA ALA A 136 12.99 1.02 8.50
C ALA A 136 14.03 0.06 7.89
N PHE A 137 14.99 -0.35 8.70
CA PHE A 137 15.94 -1.40 8.36
C PHE A 137 15.53 -2.72 9.01
N ALA A 138 15.51 -3.78 8.22
CA ALA A 138 15.57 -5.13 8.73
C ALA A 138 17.03 -5.45 9.01
N VAL A 139 17.37 -5.94 10.20
CA VAL A 139 18.73 -6.32 10.57
C VAL A 139 18.74 -7.76 11.06
N ASN A 140 19.59 -8.60 10.48
CA ASN A 140 19.79 -9.96 10.95
C ASN A 140 20.70 -9.97 12.17
N THR A 141 20.15 -10.33 13.32
CA THR A 141 20.85 -10.25 14.62
C THR A 141 22.02 -11.21 14.74
N ASP A 142 21.92 -12.39 14.14
CA ASP A 142 22.99 -13.40 14.19
C ASP A 142 24.21 -12.97 13.36
N LEU A 143 23.96 -12.45 12.14
CA LEU A 143 25.01 -11.96 11.26
C LEU A 143 25.64 -10.65 11.77
N GLU A 144 24.84 -9.78 12.39
CA GLU A 144 25.31 -8.57 13.05
C GLU A 144 26.27 -8.90 14.19
N GLU A 145 25.92 -9.87 15.06
CA GLU A 145 26.76 -10.35 16.15
C GLU A 145 28.04 -11.00 15.60
N GLU A 146 27.95 -11.86 14.58
CA GLU A 146 29.11 -12.51 13.94
C GLU A 146 30.11 -11.48 13.40
N LEU A 147 29.62 -10.38 12.84
CA LEU A 147 30.47 -9.30 12.30
C LEU A 147 30.95 -8.34 13.42
N GLY A 148 30.39 -8.43 14.63
CA GLY A 148 30.68 -7.52 15.73
C GLY A 148 30.28 -6.08 15.36
N LEU A 149 29.07 -5.91 14.83
CA LEU A 149 28.45 -4.64 14.48
C LEU A 149 27.33 -4.32 15.48
N ASP A 150 26.89 -3.06 15.50
CA ASP A 150 25.71 -2.56 16.18
C ASP A 150 25.07 -1.50 15.29
N ILE A 151 24.10 -1.93 14.47
CA ILE A 151 23.52 -1.11 13.40
C ILE A 151 22.36 -0.32 13.96
N GLN A 152 22.52 1.01 14.05
CA GLN A 152 21.53 1.93 14.59
C GLN A 152 21.07 2.98 13.56
N GLY A 153 21.85 3.24 12.51
CA GLY A 153 21.54 4.29 11.56
C GLY A 153 22.26 4.17 10.23
N TYR A 154 22.14 5.22 9.44
CA TYR A 154 22.69 5.28 8.08
C TYR A 154 24.23 5.23 8.06
N GLU A 155 24.89 5.87 9.04
CA GLU A 155 26.34 5.89 9.08
C GLU A 155 26.95 4.48 9.26
N ASP A 156 26.27 3.62 10.03
CA ASP A 156 26.73 2.23 10.26
C ASP A 156 26.71 1.40 8.98
N LEU A 157 25.83 1.74 8.01
CA LEU A 157 25.72 1.04 6.74
C LEU A 157 26.96 1.22 5.83
N LEU A 158 27.80 2.19 6.13
CA LEU A 158 29.04 2.44 5.40
C LEU A 158 30.23 1.61 5.94
N ASP A 159 30.04 0.81 7.01
CA ASP A 159 31.12 -0.07 7.51
C ASP A 159 31.53 -1.07 6.41
N PRO A 160 32.83 -1.17 6.09
CA PRO A 160 33.33 -2.10 5.07
C PRO A 160 33.00 -3.58 5.33
N LYS A 161 32.69 -3.98 6.56
CA LYS A 161 32.23 -5.34 6.89
C LYS A 161 30.88 -5.67 6.26
N LEU A 162 30.07 -4.65 5.95
CA LEU A 162 28.77 -4.78 5.29
C LEU A 162 28.86 -4.81 3.76
N LYS A 163 30.05 -4.76 3.19
CA LYS A 163 30.23 -4.75 1.73
C LYS A 163 29.55 -5.96 1.08
N GLY A 164 28.57 -5.69 0.18
CA GLY A 164 27.76 -6.69 -0.49
C GLY A 164 26.77 -7.45 0.41
N LYS A 165 26.47 -6.92 1.60
CA LYS A 165 25.58 -7.54 2.59
C LYS A 165 24.36 -6.68 2.93
N ILE A 166 24.20 -5.57 2.23
CA ILE A 166 23.05 -4.66 2.33
C ILE A 166 22.20 -4.83 1.07
N THR A 167 20.90 -4.89 1.22
CA THR A 167 19.98 -4.96 0.09
C THR A 167 18.88 -3.92 0.18
N MET A 168 18.40 -3.45 -0.96
CA MET A 168 17.24 -2.58 -1.13
C MET A 168 16.55 -2.94 -2.45
N ALA A 169 15.26 -2.71 -2.60
CA ALA A 169 14.61 -2.84 -3.90
C ALA A 169 15.06 -1.72 -4.87
N ASP A 170 14.67 -1.83 -6.14
CA ASP A 170 15.01 -0.83 -7.16
C ASP A 170 14.09 0.40 -7.02
N PRO A 171 14.62 1.60 -6.71
CA PRO A 171 13.80 2.80 -6.54
C PRO A 171 13.16 3.30 -7.85
N THR A 172 13.61 2.82 -9.01
CA THR A 172 12.97 3.13 -10.30
C THR A 172 11.64 2.42 -10.51
N SER A 173 11.34 1.39 -9.69
CA SER A 173 10.16 0.54 -9.86
C SER A 173 9.44 0.18 -8.55
N SER A 174 10.06 0.47 -7.40
CA SER A 174 9.54 0.13 -6.07
C SER A 174 9.28 1.37 -5.23
N SER A 175 8.04 1.57 -4.81
CA SER A 175 7.67 2.67 -3.91
C SER A 175 8.38 2.60 -2.56
N SER A 176 8.60 1.39 -2.01
CA SER A 176 9.35 1.26 -0.75
C SER A 176 10.81 1.67 -0.89
N ALA A 177 11.44 1.37 -2.01
CA ALA A 177 12.81 1.81 -2.29
C ALA A 177 12.87 3.32 -2.56
N TRP A 178 11.89 3.87 -3.27
CA TRP A 178 11.74 5.32 -3.40
C TRP A 178 11.61 6.00 -2.03
N ASN A 179 10.84 5.39 -1.11
CA ASN A 179 10.72 5.90 0.26
C ASN A 179 12.06 5.89 1.00
N ASN A 180 12.89 4.86 0.82
CA ASN A 180 14.24 4.83 1.40
C ASN A 180 15.15 5.93 0.82
N ILE A 181 15.15 6.15 -0.50
CA ILE A 181 15.88 7.26 -1.11
C ILE A 181 15.35 8.61 -0.61
N SER A 182 14.03 8.77 -0.54
CA SER A 182 13.39 9.97 -0.02
C SER A 182 13.76 10.25 1.45
N ASN A 183 13.90 9.21 2.27
CA ASN A 183 14.32 9.35 3.66
C ASN A 183 15.79 9.78 3.77
N ILE A 184 16.68 9.27 2.92
CA ILE A 184 18.07 9.74 2.84
C ILE A 184 18.08 11.23 2.48
N MET A 185 17.24 11.67 1.53
CA MET A 185 17.10 13.09 1.19
C MET A 185 16.58 13.91 2.38
N ALA A 186 15.62 13.39 3.15
CA ALA A 186 15.11 14.09 4.32
C ALA A 186 16.16 14.23 5.44
N VAL A 187 17.01 13.23 5.63
CA VAL A 187 18.05 13.20 6.67
C VAL A 187 19.24 14.10 6.29
N TYR A 188 19.76 13.96 5.07
CA TYR A 188 20.99 14.62 4.64
C TYR A 188 20.76 15.93 3.86
N GLY A 189 19.49 16.24 3.58
CA GLY A 189 19.07 17.46 2.88
C GLY A 189 18.60 17.17 1.46
N TYR A 190 17.42 17.69 1.15
CA TYR A 190 16.78 17.52 -0.15
C TYR A 190 17.64 18.06 -1.30
N GLY A 191 18.06 17.16 -2.21
CA GLY A 191 18.86 17.48 -3.38
C GLY A 191 20.27 17.98 -3.07
N SER A 192 20.75 17.83 -1.83
CA SER A 192 22.10 18.26 -1.42
C SER A 192 23.19 17.34 -1.96
N ASP A 193 24.41 17.88 -2.07
CA ASP A 193 25.60 17.06 -2.36
C ASP A 193 25.79 15.99 -1.29
N GLU A 194 25.50 16.28 -0.02
CA GLU A 194 25.66 15.35 1.12
C GLU A 194 24.76 14.12 0.98
N ALA A 195 23.50 14.29 0.58
CA ALA A 195 22.58 13.19 0.34
C ALA A 195 23.05 12.29 -0.82
N TYR A 196 23.52 12.88 -1.92
CA TYR A 196 24.04 12.12 -3.05
C TYR A 196 25.40 11.48 -2.77
N ASP A 197 26.28 12.10 -2.00
CA ASP A 197 27.55 11.53 -1.55
C ASP A 197 27.32 10.33 -0.63
N TYR A 198 26.27 10.39 0.21
CA TYR A 198 25.85 9.22 1.02
C TYR A 198 25.37 8.07 0.13
N ILE A 199 24.49 8.33 -0.83
CA ILE A 199 24.01 7.32 -1.80
C ILE A 199 25.19 6.70 -2.57
N ASP A 200 26.12 7.51 -3.05
CA ASP A 200 27.33 7.05 -3.76
C ASP A 200 28.18 6.14 -2.87
N SER A 201 28.35 6.51 -1.60
CA SER A 201 29.09 5.72 -0.62
C SER A 201 28.42 4.38 -0.31
N LEU A 202 27.09 4.38 -0.23
CA LEU A 202 26.30 3.16 -0.03
C LEU A 202 26.41 2.22 -1.24
N LEU A 203 26.40 2.76 -2.46
CA LEU A 203 26.63 2.00 -3.70
C LEU A 203 28.07 1.48 -3.78
N ALA A 204 29.07 2.26 -3.36
CA ALA A 204 30.48 1.83 -3.28
C ALA A 204 30.67 0.68 -2.26
N ASN A 205 29.76 0.53 -1.29
CA ASN A 205 29.70 -0.60 -0.37
C ASN A 205 28.98 -1.82 -0.97
N ASP A 206 28.86 -1.89 -2.31
CA ASP A 206 28.21 -2.97 -3.08
C ASP A 206 26.75 -3.22 -2.61
N LEU A 207 25.92 -2.16 -2.52
CA LEU A 207 24.49 -2.29 -2.26
C LEU A 207 23.85 -3.22 -3.29
N VAL A 208 23.16 -4.25 -2.83
CA VAL A 208 22.50 -5.24 -3.69
C VAL A 208 21.07 -4.78 -4.01
N ILE A 209 20.75 -4.62 -5.29
CA ILE A 209 19.42 -4.20 -5.73
C ILE A 209 18.55 -5.44 -5.98
N ALA A 210 17.48 -5.54 -5.18
CA ALA A 210 16.50 -6.61 -5.23
C ALA A 210 15.39 -6.33 -6.24
N SER A 211 14.79 -7.38 -6.81
CA SER A 211 13.76 -7.30 -7.84
C SER A 211 12.34 -7.04 -7.30
N SER A 212 12.15 -7.07 -5.98
CA SER A 212 10.86 -6.76 -5.34
C SER A 212 11.05 -6.13 -3.97
N SER A 213 10.03 -5.43 -3.48
CA SER A 213 10.02 -4.75 -2.18
C SER A 213 10.04 -5.69 -0.97
N SER A 214 9.68 -6.96 -1.15
CA SER A 214 9.69 -7.94 -0.06
C SER A 214 11.06 -8.64 0.13
N ILE A 215 11.87 -8.73 -0.92
CA ILE A 215 13.18 -9.41 -0.83
C ILE A 215 14.09 -8.79 0.24
N PRO A 216 14.17 -7.46 0.45
CA PRO A 216 15.05 -6.89 1.46
C PRO A 216 14.80 -7.40 2.87
N PHE A 217 13.56 -7.56 3.31
CA PHE A 217 13.29 -8.10 4.65
C PHE A 217 13.27 -9.63 4.69
N ILE A 218 12.78 -10.31 3.66
CA ILE A 218 12.79 -11.78 3.57
C ILE A 218 14.24 -12.31 3.50
N GLY A 219 15.07 -11.72 2.63
CA GLY A 219 16.47 -12.15 2.50
C GLY A 219 17.31 -11.92 3.75
N VAL A 220 16.94 -10.92 4.58
CA VAL A 220 17.53 -10.73 5.91
C VAL A 220 17.10 -11.84 6.85
N ALA A 221 15.81 -12.21 6.89
CA ALA A 221 15.33 -13.34 7.69
C ALA A 221 15.94 -14.68 7.27
N ASP A 222 16.15 -14.88 5.97
CA ASP A 222 16.78 -16.07 5.40
C ASP A 222 18.32 -16.10 5.59
N GLY A 223 18.93 -15.01 6.12
CA GLY A 223 20.36 -14.89 6.36
C GLY A 223 21.19 -14.65 5.09
N GLU A 224 20.57 -14.22 3.99
CA GLU A 224 21.27 -13.84 2.77
C GLU A 224 21.96 -12.49 2.89
N TYR A 225 21.34 -11.56 3.65
CA TYR A 225 21.82 -10.21 3.90
C TYR A 225 21.84 -9.90 5.39
N VAL A 226 22.74 -8.98 5.77
CA VAL A 226 22.81 -8.45 7.14
C VAL A 226 21.76 -7.38 7.35
N VAL A 227 21.58 -6.50 6.35
CA VAL A 227 20.66 -5.37 6.41
C VAL A 227 19.80 -5.30 5.15
N GLY A 228 18.52 -5.06 5.34
CA GLY A 228 17.58 -4.69 4.28
C GLY A 228 17.01 -3.31 4.52
N LEU A 229 17.25 -2.37 3.59
CA LEU A 229 16.56 -1.09 3.57
C LEU A 229 15.16 -1.33 3.01
N THR A 230 14.14 -1.15 3.87
CA THR A 230 12.78 -1.58 3.55
C THR A 230 11.74 -0.73 4.30
N TYR A 231 10.68 -1.32 4.78
CA TYR A 231 9.58 -0.66 5.45
C TYR A 231 9.12 -1.45 6.70
N GLU A 232 8.59 -0.71 7.64
CA GLU A 232 8.21 -1.13 8.99
C GLU A 232 7.31 -2.36 9.02
N ASP A 233 6.19 -2.32 8.30
CA ASP A 233 5.16 -3.36 8.31
C ASP A 233 5.63 -4.71 7.75
N GLY A 234 6.52 -4.70 6.75
CA GLY A 234 7.17 -5.91 6.24
C GLY A 234 8.02 -6.60 7.29
N ILE A 235 8.79 -5.83 8.07
CA ILE A 235 9.62 -6.37 9.16
C ILE A 235 8.74 -6.84 10.32
N ALA A 236 7.75 -6.03 10.71
CA ALA A 236 6.80 -6.36 11.77
C ALA A 236 6.03 -7.65 11.48
N SER A 237 5.68 -7.89 10.20
CA SER A 237 5.04 -9.14 9.75
C SER A 237 5.94 -10.36 9.94
N LEU A 238 7.27 -10.23 9.74
CA LEU A 238 8.21 -11.30 10.05
C LEU A 238 8.27 -11.58 11.57
N LEU A 239 8.34 -10.52 12.38
CA LEU A 239 8.34 -10.65 13.85
C LEU A 239 7.05 -11.31 14.34
N LYS A 240 5.89 -10.90 13.82
CA LYS A 240 4.58 -11.53 14.09
C LYS A 240 4.57 -13.01 13.70
N SER A 241 5.25 -13.38 12.62
CA SER A 241 5.39 -14.76 12.15
C SER A 241 6.39 -15.59 12.96
N GLY A 242 7.08 -14.99 13.95
CA GLY A 242 8.00 -15.65 14.86
C GLY A 242 9.45 -15.66 14.40
N ALA A 243 9.87 -14.77 13.50
CA ALA A 243 11.28 -14.60 13.15
C ALA A 243 12.01 -14.04 14.38
N ASP A 244 12.98 -14.82 14.90
CA ASP A 244 13.77 -14.49 16.11
C ASP A 244 15.19 -13.99 15.79
N ASN A 245 15.58 -14.06 14.53
CA ASN A 245 16.86 -13.59 14.01
C ASN A 245 16.78 -12.24 13.29
N VAL A 246 15.66 -11.52 13.39
CA VAL A 246 15.44 -10.21 12.76
C VAL A 246 15.05 -9.19 13.80
N ARG A 247 15.60 -7.98 13.70
CA ARG A 247 15.13 -6.82 14.44
C ARG A 247 14.77 -5.67 13.51
N LEU A 248 13.79 -4.88 13.92
CA LEU A 248 13.38 -3.65 13.27
C LEU A 248 14.23 -2.50 13.84
N VAL A 249 14.80 -1.70 12.93
CA VAL A 249 15.61 -0.52 13.28
C VAL A 249 15.11 0.69 12.54
N TYR A 250 14.78 1.74 13.28
CA TYR A 250 14.60 3.07 12.71
C TYR A 250 15.96 3.78 12.75
N PRO A 251 16.38 4.41 11.62
CA PRO A 251 17.65 5.14 11.61
C PRO A 251 17.72 6.16 12.73
N GLU A 252 18.82 6.19 13.50
CA GLU A 252 19.00 7.15 14.60
C GLU A 252 19.05 8.61 14.11
N GLU A 253 19.39 8.82 12.85
CA GLU A 253 19.33 10.13 12.19
C GLU A 253 17.89 10.59 12.01
N GLY A 254 16.95 9.65 11.88
CA GLY A 254 15.52 9.84 11.78
C GLY A 254 14.89 9.09 10.63
N THR A 255 13.59 8.84 10.76
CA THR A 255 12.78 8.17 9.75
C THR A 255 11.59 9.01 9.31
N SER A 256 11.07 8.72 8.13
CA SER A 256 9.83 9.30 7.62
C SER A 256 8.89 8.21 7.13
N ALA A 257 7.64 8.59 6.92
CA ALA A 257 6.63 7.69 6.36
C ALA A 257 6.01 8.29 5.10
N SER A 258 5.64 7.43 4.15
CA SER A 258 4.67 7.76 3.12
C SER A 258 3.28 7.48 3.64
N ALA A 259 2.35 8.39 3.36
CA ALA A 259 0.96 8.25 3.71
C ALA A 259 0.17 7.64 2.55
N PHE A 260 -0.50 6.54 2.84
CA PHE A 260 -1.33 5.82 1.89
C PHE A 260 -2.80 5.98 2.22
N ALA A 261 -3.64 5.77 1.21
CA ALA A 261 -5.01 6.19 1.29
C ALA A 261 -5.98 5.19 0.65
N THR A 262 -7.24 5.46 0.93
CA THR A 262 -8.39 4.87 0.27
C THR A 262 -9.20 5.95 -0.48
N ALA A 263 -9.88 5.57 -1.55
CA ALA A 263 -10.66 6.49 -2.37
C ALA A 263 -11.90 5.84 -2.96
N VAL A 264 -12.96 6.65 -3.14
CA VAL A 264 -14.19 6.25 -3.83
C VAL A 264 -13.97 6.33 -5.34
N ILE A 265 -14.23 5.24 -6.07
CA ILE A 265 -14.16 5.22 -7.53
C ILE A 265 -15.32 6.02 -8.10
N LYS A 266 -15.00 6.99 -8.96
CA LYS A 266 -15.97 7.89 -9.58
C LYS A 266 -16.97 7.14 -10.45
N GLY A 267 -18.25 7.23 -10.08
CA GLY A 267 -19.34 6.57 -10.78
C GLY A 267 -19.43 5.06 -10.52
N GLY A 268 -18.78 4.56 -9.47
CA GLY A 268 -18.91 3.19 -8.98
C GLY A 268 -20.37 2.83 -8.71
N PRO A 269 -20.80 1.58 -8.98
CA PRO A 269 -22.21 1.20 -8.88
C PRO A 269 -22.78 1.26 -7.45
N ASN A 270 -21.93 1.19 -6.42
CA ASN A 270 -22.33 1.22 -5.01
C ASN A 270 -21.55 2.29 -4.22
N SER A 271 -21.43 3.50 -4.80
CA SER A 271 -20.64 4.61 -4.27
C SER A 271 -21.06 5.02 -2.85
N ASP A 272 -22.35 4.95 -2.50
CA ASP A 272 -22.83 5.28 -1.15
C ASP A 272 -22.31 4.25 -0.11
N LEU A 273 -22.38 2.94 -0.43
CA LEU A 273 -21.81 1.91 0.42
C LEU A 273 -20.28 2.03 0.53
N ALA A 274 -19.61 2.40 -0.56
CA ALA A 274 -18.16 2.67 -0.53
C ALA A 274 -17.81 3.81 0.43
N LYS A 275 -18.60 4.87 0.46
CA LYS A 275 -18.44 5.98 1.40
C LYS A 275 -18.66 5.57 2.85
N ASP A 276 -19.70 4.76 3.12
CA ASP A 276 -19.95 4.22 4.45
C ASP A 276 -18.76 3.35 4.93
N VAL A 277 -18.26 2.47 4.07
CA VAL A 277 -17.09 1.62 4.38
C VAL A 277 -15.83 2.45 4.58
N ILE A 278 -15.56 3.42 3.73
CA ILE A 278 -14.40 4.33 3.92
C ILE A 278 -14.56 5.15 5.20
N SER A 279 -15.77 5.62 5.53
CA SER A 279 -15.99 6.31 6.80
C SER A 279 -15.68 5.41 8.00
N TYR A 280 -16.02 4.13 7.95
CA TYR A 280 -15.63 3.19 8.98
C TYR A 280 -14.10 2.98 9.04
N ILE A 281 -13.44 2.76 7.89
CA ILE A 281 -11.96 2.63 7.82
C ILE A 281 -11.28 3.86 8.42
N MET A 282 -11.81 5.05 8.18
CA MET A 282 -11.27 6.33 8.66
C MET A 282 -11.67 6.64 10.10
N SER A 283 -12.69 5.97 10.65
CA SER A 283 -13.10 6.23 12.02
C SER A 283 -12.04 5.84 13.03
N PRO A 284 -11.93 6.54 14.17
CA PRO A 284 -11.01 6.14 15.25
C PRO A 284 -11.19 4.68 15.68
N GLU A 285 -12.47 4.23 15.76
CA GLU A 285 -12.79 2.84 16.11
C GLU A 285 -12.28 1.85 15.05
N GLY A 286 -12.52 2.11 13.76
CA GLY A 286 -12.08 1.26 12.66
C GLY A 286 -10.56 1.19 12.54
N GLN A 287 -9.88 2.34 12.65
CA GLN A 287 -8.41 2.39 12.60
C GLN A 287 -7.78 1.66 13.80
N VAL A 288 -8.27 1.88 15.01
CA VAL A 288 -7.77 1.17 16.21
C VAL A 288 -8.02 -0.33 16.09
N ALA A 289 -9.24 -0.74 15.72
CA ALA A 289 -9.55 -2.16 15.55
C ALA A 289 -8.66 -2.83 14.50
N PHE A 290 -8.44 -2.17 13.36
CA PHE A 290 -7.57 -2.69 12.31
C PHE A 290 -6.10 -2.77 12.79
N ALA A 291 -5.58 -1.71 13.42
CA ALA A 291 -4.21 -1.68 13.92
C ALA A 291 -3.94 -2.78 14.96
N GLU A 292 -4.84 -2.98 15.92
CA GLU A 292 -4.70 -3.99 16.97
C GLU A 292 -4.78 -5.42 16.42
N GLU A 293 -5.68 -5.68 15.46
CA GLU A 293 -5.85 -6.99 14.86
C GLU A 293 -4.69 -7.35 13.91
N VAL A 294 -4.28 -6.42 13.04
CA VAL A 294 -3.13 -6.61 12.15
C VAL A 294 -1.83 -6.56 12.94
N GLY A 295 -1.66 -5.59 13.84
CA GLY A 295 -0.50 -5.44 14.71
C GLY A 295 0.81 -5.05 14.02
N THR A 296 0.78 -4.80 12.71
CA THR A 296 1.99 -4.55 11.91
C THR A 296 1.91 -3.30 11.06
N VAL A 297 0.76 -2.63 11.02
CA VAL A 297 0.52 -1.42 10.21
C VAL A 297 0.32 -0.22 11.11
N ARG A 298 0.97 0.88 10.78
CA ARG A 298 0.83 2.17 11.48
C ARG A 298 -0.30 2.98 10.84
N MET A 299 -1.27 3.35 11.68
CA MET A 299 -2.43 4.12 11.25
C MET A 299 -2.20 5.62 11.39
N THR A 300 -3.07 6.39 10.74
CA THR A 300 -3.02 7.87 10.75
C THR A 300 -3.88 8.49 11.83
N THR A 301 -4.65 7.69 12.59
CA THR A 301 -5.50 8.20 13.68
C THR A 301 -4.70 8.81 14.82
N THR A 302 -5.25 9.89 15.40
CA THR A 302 -4.73 10.50 16.63
C THR A 302 -5.10 9.72 17.89
N GLU A 303 -6.02 8.74 17.79
CA GLU A 303 -6.37 7.87 18.91
C GLU A 303 -5.26 6.86 19.17
N PRO A 304 -4.90 6.64 20.44
CA PRO A 304 -3.86 5.67 20.78
C PRO A 304 -4.34 4.23 20.54
N TYR A 305 -3.45 3.40 20.04
CA TYR A 305 -3.63 1.96 19.92
C TYR A 305 -2.35 1.22 20.29
N ASP A 306 -2.49 -0.02 20.74
CA ASP A 306 -1.36 -0.87 21.10
C ASP A 306 -0.97 -1.78 19.92
N SER A 307 0.34 -1.90 19.69
CA SER A 307 0.89 -2.90 18.78
C SER A 307 2.00 -3.67 19.48
N GLU A 308 1.96 -4.99 19.39
CA GLU A 308 3.01 -5.85 19.95
C GLU A 308 4.34 -5.71 19.19
N PHE A 309 4.27 -5.34 17.89
CA PHE A 309 5.41 -5.37 16.98
C PHE A 309 5.93 -4.00 16.56
N LEU A 310 5.19 -2.93 16.90
CA LEU A 310 5.56 -1.56 16.58
C LEU A 310 5.67 -0.71 17.84
N PRO A 311 6.71 0.10 17.98
CA PRO A 311 6.77 1.09 19.05
C PRO A 311 5.70 2.17 18.85
N ALA A 312 5.33 2.84 19.95
CA ALA A 312 4.45 3.99 19.85
C ALA A 312 5.07 5.10 18.97
N SER A 313 4.21 5.89 18.31
CA SER A 313 4.69 6.91 17.38
C SER A 313 5.58 7.97 18.03
N ASP A 314 5.40 8.26 19.31
CA ASP A 314 6.21 9.20 20.09
C ASP A 314 7.59 8.63 20.52
N GLU A 315 7.81 7.34 20.35
CA GLU A 315 9.11 6.69 20.55
C GLU A 315 9.98 6.69 19.29
N VAL A 316 9.40 7.04 18.12
CA VAL A 316 10.09 7.09 16.83
C VAL A 316 10.61 8.50 16.57
N LYS A 317 11.87 8.63 16.13
CA LYS A 317 12.44 9.91 15.73
C LYS A 317 12.03 10.22 14.30
N TRP A 318 11.00 11.03 14.15
CA TRP A 318 10.50 11.45 12.84
C TRP A 318 11.36 12.58 12.24
N VAL A 319 11.55 12.54 10.92
CA VAL A 319 12.05 13.65 10.10
C VAL A 319 10.94 14.14 9.19
N ASP A 320 10.98 15.43 8.89
CA ASP A 320 10.00 16.06 8.01
C ASP A 320 10.15 15.55 6.56
N ARG A 321 9.01 15.13 5.97
CA ARG A 321 8.95 14.66 4.60
C ARG A 321 8.33 15.73 3.71
N ASP A 322 9.17 16.45 2.99
CA ASP A 322 8.74 17.46 2.01
C ASP A 322 8.15 16.76 0.76
N VAL A 323 6.85 16.49 0.83
CA VAL A 323 6.11 15.78 -0.23
C VAL A 323 6.10 16.60 -1.53
N ASP A 324 5.99 17.92 -1.45
CA ASP A 324 5.96 18.81 -2.61
C ASP A 324 7.29 18.74 -3.33
N TRP A 325 8.40 18.92 -2.60
CA TRP A 325 9.74 18.82 -3.18
C TRP A 325 9.98 17.43 -3.81
N LEU A 326 9.63 16.36 -3.11
CA LEU A 326 9.81 14.98 -3.59
C LEU A 326 9.00 14.71 -4.86
N THR A 327 7.80 15.27 -4.97
CA THR A 327 6.96 15.15 -6.16
C THR A 327 7.53 15.93 -7.35
N GLU A 328 7.97 17.17 -7.10
CA GLU A 328 8.54 18.03 -8.15
C GLU A 328 9.88 17.54 -8.68
N ASN A 329 10.67 16.86 -7.85
CA ASN A 329 12.04 16.44 -8.18
C ASN A 329 12.20 14.92 -8.33
N HIS A 330 11.10 14.17 -8.37
CA HIS A 330 11.14 12.69 -8.46
C HIS A 330 12.04 12.20 -9.59
N ASP A 331 11.80 12.67 -10.80
CA ASP A 331 12.53 12.22 -12.00
C ASP A 331 14.01 12.60 -11.94
N ASP A 332 14.35 13.81 -11.47
CA ASP A 332 15.73 14.27 -11.33
C ASP A 332 16.49 13.40 -10.29
N VAL A 333 15.85 13.03 -9.18
CA VAL A 333 16.45 12.16 -8.16
C VAL A 333 16.66 10.74 -8.70
N ILE A 334 15.69 10.20 -9.42
CA ILE A 334 15.77 8.85 -10.04
C ILE A 334 16.85 8.84 -11.14
N ASP A 335 16.93 9.88 -11.95
CA ASP A 335 17.99 10.01 -12.98
C ASP A 335 19.37 10.04 -12.32
N LYS A 336 19.54 10.82 -11.24
CA LYS A 336 20.80 10.89 -10.49
C LYS A 336 21.14 9.57 -9.80
N TRP A 337 20.17 8.89 -9.18
CA TRP A 337 20.35 7.53 -8.67
C TRP A 337 20.87 6.59 -9.77
N THR A 338 20.24 6.62 -10.94
CA THR A 338 20.61 5.75 -12.08
C THR A 338 22.02 6.04 -12.59
N GLU A 339 22.43 7.31 -12.62
CA GLU A 339 23.80 7.74 -12.95
C GLU A 339 24.81 7.14 -11.96
N LEU A 340 24.57 7.32 -10.65
CA LEU A 340 25.42 6.81 -9.59
C LEU A 340 25.49 5.28 -9.61
N TYR A 341 24.35 4.62 -9.71
CA TYR A 341 24.27 3.16 -9.78
C TYR A 341 25.08 2.61 -10.97
N THR A 342 24.93 3.21 -12.15
CA THR A 342 25.67 2.80 -13.35
C THR A 342 27.19 3.03 -13.22
N ALA A 343 27.63 4.00 -12.41
CA ALA A 343 29.05 4.25 -12.20
C ALA A 343 29.72 3.17 -11.33
N HIS A 344 28.98 2.44 -10.53
CA HIS A 344 29.46 1.37 -9.66
C HIS A 344 29.28 -0.05 -10.23
N HIS A 345 28.47 -0.21 -11.30
CA HIS A 345 28.13 -1.49 -11.95
C HIS A 345 28.38 -1.46 -13.45
#